data_9886615819bcbcc52dc51de53e8dfdfc
#
_entry.id   9886615819bcbcc52dc51de53e8dfdfc
#
_cell.length_a   1.000
_cell.length_b   1.000
_cell.length_c   1.000
_cell.angle_alpha   90.00
_cell.angle_beta   90.00
_cell.angle_gamma   90.00
#
_symmetry.space_group_name_H-M   'P 1'
#
loop_
_entity.id
_entity.type
_entity.pdbx_description
1 polymer ?
#
loop_
_entity_poly.entity_id
_entity_poly.type
_entity_poly.pdbx_seq_one_letter_code
_entity_poly.pdbx_strand_id
1 'polypeptide(L)'
;MDNIRIHSDFEGGNVKVLRVEDDTVFLQNELRDTLTDWFFWSFCVEGAQGRTLTFTFDKKWVGYFGAAVSRDYENWRWSETRISPYSFTYSFSYDESKVYFAHDMVYSIKNFNTLLSETGIKPDVLCLSRQGREVPLIRIGDGERKIFLTSRHHACESTGTYVLEGFIREYLVSQIENTELIIVPMVDYDGVICGDQGKNRAPYDHNRDYTDSPIYPETSAIISLAKKENVVFAIDFHSPYHLKGINDKVFVVRKYDSKRALFDRFGALLERYCADSDGMRYFLCDDMMPNTGWNADETPTSCSFFSSLSSCHLAFSLETAYFGTEDNKVSTRRLINEGRAVCRALSEYFKSL
;
A
#
# COMPACT_ATOMS: atom_id res chain seq x y z
N MET A 1 22.73 -1.60 -29.15
CA MET A 1 22.29 -1.75 -27.72
C MET A 1 23.21 -2.64 -26.89
N ASP A 2 24.46 -2.80 -27.26
CA ASP A 2 25.32 -3.88 -26.74
C ASP A 2 25.66 -3.83 -25.24
N ASN A 3 25.25 -2.78 -24.51
CA ASN A 3 25.53 -2.65 -23.09
C ASN A 3 24.32 -2.32 -22.20
N ILE A 4 23.09 -2.22 -22.76
CA ILE A 4 21.90 -1.90 -21.98
C ILE A 4 21.30 -3.19 -21.44
N ARG A 5 21.15 -3.27 -20.12
CA ARG A 5 20.44 -4.35 -19.41
C ARG A 5 19.13 -3.85 -18.86
N ILE A 6 18.03 -4.57 -19.15
CA ILE A 6 16.69 -4.30 -18.61
C ILE A 6 16.22 -5.59 -17.93
N HIS A 7 15.94 -5.51 -16.63
CA HIS A 7 15.66 -6.68 -15.82
C HIS A 7 14.78 -6.38 -14.60
N SER A 8 14.23 -7.44 -14.01
CA SER A 8 13.49 -7.42 -12.74
C SER A 8 14.12 -8.34 -11.68
N ASP A 9 15.42 -8.63 -11.78
CA ASP A 9 16.18 -9.53 -10.89
C ASP A 9 16.54 -8.84 -9.57
N PHE A 10 15.53 -8.37 -8.83
CA PHE A 10 15.66 -7.73 -7.51
C PHE A 10 14.35 -7.86 -6.72
N GLU A 11 14.40 -7.62 -5.41
CA GLU A 11 13.22 -7.69 -4.55
C GLU A 11 12.13 -6.71 -5.02
N GLY A 12 10.93 -7.22 -5.26
CA GLY A 12 9.81 -6.43 -5.78
C GLY A 12 9.83 -6.22 -7.31
N GLY A 13 10.78 -6.81 -8.03
CA GLY A 13 10.86 -6.74 -9.49
C GLY A 13 9.77 -7.56 -10.19
N ASN A 14 9.14 -6.96 -11.21
CA ASN A 14 8.06 -7.59 -11.98
C ASN A 14 8.02 -7.01 -13.39
N VAL A 15 8.68 -7.63 -14.35
CA VAL A 15 8.54 -7.31 -15.77
C VAL A 15 9.09 -8.44 -16.63
N LYS A 16 8.49 -8.62 -17.79
CA LYS A 16 9.00 -9.41 -18.90
C LYS A 16 9.34 -8.50 -20.06
N VAL A 17 10.58 -8.50 -20.50
CA VAL A 17 11.00 -7.84 -21.74
C VAL A 17 10.61 -8.75 -22.91
N LEU A 18 9.72 -8.27 -23.77
CA LEU A 18 9.24 -9.02 -24.93
C LEU A 18 10.20 -8.92 -26.11
N ARG A 19 10.63 -7.69 -26.41
CA ARG A 19 11.60 -7.38 -27.47
C ARG A 19 12.09 -5.95 -27.33
N VAL A 20 13.15 -5.65 -28.04
CA VAL A 20 13.73 -4.30 -28.14
C VAL A 20 13.92 -3.98 -29.62
N GLU A 21 13.40 -2.85 -30.07
CA GLU A 21 13.50 -2.35 -31.44
C GLU A 21 14.03 -0.92 -31.38
N ASP A 22 15.23 -0.67 -31.91
CA ASP A 22 15.94 0.60 -31.78
C ASP A 22 15.97 1.12 -30.32
N ASP A 23 15.35 2.27 -30.04
CA ASP A 23 15.23 2.86 -28.71
C ASP A 23 13.87 2.54 -28.02
N THR A 24 13.13 1.59 -28.57
CA THR A 24 11.83 1.17 -28.02
C THR A 24 11.92 -0.21 -27.37
N VAL A 25 11.49 -0.28 -26.11
CA VAL A 25 11.44 -1.50 -25.31
C VAL A 25 9.98 -1.90 -25.12
N PHE A 26 9.64 -3.10 -25.55
CA PHE A 26 8.30 -3.67 -25.39
C PHE A 26 8.25 -4.57 -24.16
N LEU A 27 7.35 -4.26 -23.25
CA LEU A 27 7.24 -4.83 -21.92
C LEU A 27 5.87 -5.47 -21.68
N GLN A 28 5.86 -6.42 -20.78
CA GLN A 28 4.68 -7.01 -20.19
C GLN A 28 4.90 -7.19 -18.70
N ASN A 29 3.91 -6.88 -17.87
CA ASN A 29 3.95 -7.26 -16.47
C ASN A 29 3.65 -8.76 -16.29
N GLU A 30 4.17 -9.36 -15.25
CA GLU A 30 3.96 -10.78 -14.97
C GLU A 30 2.75 -10.99 -14.05
N LEU A 31 1.84 -11.86 -14.48
CA LEU A 31 0.62 -12.24 -13.77
C LEU A 31 0.76 -13.63 -13.11
N ARG A 32 1.97 -13.99 -12.68
CA ARG A 32 2.33 -15.32 -12.17
C ARG A 32 1.53 -15.77 -10.94
N ASP A 33 0.94 -14.84 -10.18
CA ASP A 33 0.22 -15.11 -8.93
C ASP A 33 -1.27 -14.77 -8.99
N THR A 34 -1.74 -14.11 -10.04
CA THR A 34 -3.14 -13.66 -10.17
C THR A 34 -3.87 -14.35 -11.31
N LEU A 35 -5.19 -14.54 -11.15
CA LEU A 35 -6.08 -15.10 -12.18
C LEU A 35 -6.66 -14.04 -13.12
N THR A 36 -6.40 -12.77 -12.87
CA THR A 36 -6.99 -11.65 -13.60
C THR A 36 -5.94 -10.69 -14.10
N ASP A 37 -6.29 -9.86 -15.06
CA ASP A 37 -5.45 -8.76 -15.50
C ASP A 37 -5.27 -7.76 -14.36
N TRP A 38 -4.04 -7.70 -13.83
CA TRP A 38 -3.62 -6.73 -12.83
C TRP A 38 -2.43 -5.94 -13.35
N PHE A 39 -2.09 -4.79 -12.78
CA PHE A 39 -1.37 -3.71 -13.43
C PHE A 39 0.04 -3.45 -12.91
N PHE A 40 0.43 -4.04 -11.78
CA PHE A 40 1.73 -3.76 -11.17
C PHE A 40 2.88 -4.26 -12.03
N TRP A 41 3.91 -3.44 -12.17
CA TRP A 41 5.18 -3.74 -12.78
C TRP A 41 6.29 -2.91 -12.13
N SER A 42 7.52 -3.46 -12.10
CA SER A 42 8.72 -2.79 -11.61
C SER A 42 9.95 -3.39 -12.27
N PHE A 43 10.84 -2.56 -12.81
CA PHE A 43 12.05 -3.00 -13.50
C PHE A 43 13.21 -2.02 -13.34
N CYS A 44 14.40 -2.48 -13.69
CA CYS A 44 15.65 -1.73 -13.66
C CYS A 44 16.24 -1.64 -15.06
N VAL A 45 16.83 -0.49 -15.39
CA VAL A 45 17.63 -0.25 -16.59
C VAL A 45 19.03 0.14 -16.17
N GLU A 46 20.04 -0.55 -16.73
CA GLU A 46 21.45 -0.28 -16.52
C GLU A 46 22.14 0.00 -17.88
N GLY A 47 23.12 0.90 -17.90
CA GLY A 47 23.97 1.15 -19.07
C GLY A 47 23.32 2.02 -20.16
N ALA A 48 22.26 2.79 -19.86
CA ALA A 48 21.56 3.63 -20.83
C ALA A 48 21.95 5.12 -20.80
N GLN A 49 23.08 5.47 -20.17
CA GLN A 49 23.52 6.87 -20.00
C GLN A 49 23.54 7.64 -21.33
N GLY A 50 22.96 8.84 -21.34
CA GLY A 50 22.90 9.73 -22.50
C GLY A 50 21.92 9.32 -23.58
N ARG A 51 21.12 8.25 -23.35
CA ARG A 51 20.10 7.78 -24.31
C ARG A 51 18.70 8.17 -23.86
N THR A 52 17.78 8.22 -24.80
CA THR A 52 16.34 8.29 -24.54
C THR A 52 15.71 6.99 -24.99
N LEU A 53 15.03 6.31 -24.07
CA LEU A 53 14.32 5.07 -24.37
C LEU A 53 12.81 5.29 -24.25
N THR A 54 12.04 4.60 -25.08
CA THR A 54 10.58 4.47 -25.02
C THR A 54 10.22 3.12 -24.45
N PHE A 55 9.41 3.08 -23.41
CA PHE A 55 8.90 1.87 -22.80
C PHE A 55 7.42 1.71 -23.15
N THR A 56 7.05 0.57 -23.73
CA THR A 56 5.68 0.32 -24.20
C THR A 56 5.19 -1.00 -23.64
N PHE A 57 4.06 -0.97 -22.95
CA PHE A 57 3.36 -2.13 -22.42
C PHE A 57 2.31 -2.62 -23.40
N ASP A 58 1.98 -3.91 -23.34
CA ASP A 58 0.91 -4.55 -24.12
C ASP A 58 -0.49 -4.11 -23.65
N LYS A 59 -0.62 -3.54 -22.45
CA LYS A 59 -1.86 -3.07 -21.83
C LYS A 59 -1.74 -1.63 -21.31
N LYS A 60 -2.87 -1.06 -20.86
CA LYS A 60 -2.98 0.34 -20.39
C LYS A 60 -2.46 0.52 -18.96
N TRP A 61 -1.22 0.11 -18.69
CA TRP A 61 -0.64 0.10 -17.36
C TRP A 61 0.26 1.31 -17.03
N VAL A 62 0.27 2.35 -17.85
CA VAL A 62 1.00 3.59 -17.58
C VAL A 62 0.05 4.65 -17.02
N GLY A 63 0.31 5.08 -15.79
CA GLY A 63 -0.50 6.05 -15.07
C GLY A 63 -0.40 7.48 -15.61
N TYR A 64 -1.15 8.41 -15.02
CA TYR A 64 -1.28 9.79 -15.52
C TYR A 64 0.05 10.54 -15.66
N PHE A 65 0.99 10.29 -14.75
CA PHE A 65 2.26 11.00 -14.66
C PHE A 65 3.45 10.18 -15.22
N GLY A 66 3.17 9.15 -16.01
CA GLY A 66 4.17 8.22 -16.53
C GLY A 66 4.56 7.16 -15.50
N ALA A 67 5.83 6.78 -15.46
CA ALA A 67 6.39 5.86 -14.49
C ALA A 67 6.81 6.56 -13.19
N ALA A 68 6.77 5.87 -12.06
CA ALA A 68 7.58 6.22 -10.92
C ALA A 68 9.05 5.85 -11.24
N VAL A 69 9.99 6.75 -10.91
CA VAL A 69 11.42 6.65 -11.23
C VAL A 69 12.24 6.80 -9.96
N SER A 70 13.22 5.93 -9.77
CA SER A 70 14.13 5.96 -8.63
C SER A 70 15.56 5.59 -9.06
N ARG A 71 16.57 6.15 -8.39
CA ARG A 71 17.99 5.73 -8.55
C ARG A 71 18.42 4.70 -7.51
N ASP A 72 17.66 4.54 -6.43
CA ASP A 72 18.03 3.74 -5.26
C ASP A 72 16.94 2.75 -4.80
N TYR A 73 15.79 2.71 -5.51
CA TYR A 73 14.61 1.90 -5.19
C TYR A 73 13.95 2.26 -3.83
N GLU A 74 14.15 3.50 -3.39
CA GLU A 74 13.61 4.01 -2.11
C GLU A 74 13.01 5.41 -2.30
N ASN A 75 13.73 6.29 -2.99
CA ASN A 75 13.31 7.65 -3.25
C ASN A 75 12.71 7.78 -4.65
N TRP A 76 11.41 8.08 -4.73
CA TRP A 76 10.65 8.05 -5.96
C TRP A 76 10.19 9.45 -6.41
N ARG A 77 10.12 9.64 -7.72
CA ARG A 77 9.49 10.78 -8.40
C ARG A 77 8.76 10.29 -9.64
N TRP A 78 7.80 11.05 -10.13
CA TRP A 78 7.18 10.78 -11.43
C TRP A 78 8.10 11.16 -12.58
N SER A 79 8.06 10.38 -13.67
CA SER A 79 8.83 10.69 -14.88
C SER A 79 8.28 11.89 -15.65
N GLU A 80 6.98 12.17 -15.53
CA GLU A 80 6.22 13.23 -16.23
C GLU A 80 6.28 13.11 -17.78
N THR A 81 6.57 11.92 -18.29
CA THR A 81 6.85 11.67 -19.72
C THR A 81 5.91 10.64 -20.35
N ARG A 82 4.67 10.58 -19.86
CA ARG A 82 3.65 9.72 -20.42
C ARG A 82 3.34 10.12 -21.86
N ILE A 83 3.43 9.17 -22.81
CA ILE A 83 3.00 9.34 -24.19
C ILE A 83 1.54 8.90 -24.35
N SER A 84 1.19 7.78 -23.74
CA SER A 84 -0.12 7.16 -23.84
C SER A 84 -0.42 6.29 -22.60
N PRO A 85 -1.62 5.73 -22.45
CA PRO A 85 -1.88 4.74 -21.40
C PRO A 85 -1.00 3.48 -21.48
N TYR A 86 -0.31 3.28 -22.60
CA TYR A 86 0.56 2.12 -22.87
C TYR A 86 2.04 2.43 -22.74
N SER A 87 2.46 3.72 -22.81
CA SER A 87 3.86 4.06 -23.03
C SER A 87 4.30 5.36 -22.38
N PHE A 88 5.57 5.41 -22.03
CA PHE A 88 6.29 6.60 -21.57
C PHE A 88 7.70 6.61 -22.15
N THR A 89 8.36 7.78 -22.14
CA THR A 89 9.78 7.91 -22.48
C THR A 89 10.60 8.23 -21.24
N TYR A 90 11.90 7.97 -21.30
CA TYR A 90 12.85 8.45 -20.30
C TYR A 90 14.21 8.78 -20.94
N SER A 91 14.72 9.98 -20.65
CA SER A 91 16.04 10.41 -21.08
C SER A 91 17.02 10.24 -19.93
N PHE A 92 17.94 9.29 -20.07
CA PHE A 92 18.95 8.98 -19.07
C PHE A 92 20.06 10.03 -19.10
N SER A 93 20.33 10.68 -17.98
CA SER A 93 21.50 11.56 -17.86
C SER A 93 22.80 10.76 -17.80
N TYR A 94 23.93 11.40 -18.05
CA TYR A 94 25.23 10.72 -18.10
C TYR A 94 25.69 10.14 -16.75
N ASP A 95 25.14 10.60 -15.64
CA ASP A 95 25.40 10.12 -14.29
C ASP A 95 24.43 9.00 -13.85
N GLU A 96 23.43 8.66 -14.67
CA GLU A 96 22.45 7.60 -14.39
C GLU A 96 22.87 6.25 -14.97
N SER A 97 23.83 5.59 -14.30
CA SER A 97 24.26 4.23 -14.68
C SER A 97 23.21 3.16 -14.43
N LYS A 98 22.27 3.43 -13.49
CA LYS A 98 21.20 2.54 -13.04
C LYS A 98 19.98 3.35 -12.66
N VAL A 99 18.80 2.98 -13.20
CA VAL A 99 17.51 3.62 -12.90
C VAL A 99 16.44 2.55 -12.77
N TYR A 100 15.63 2.66 -11.71
CA TYR A 100 14.45 1.84 -11.49
C TYR A 100 13.21 2.57 -11.97
N PHE A 101 12.29 1.79 -12.53
CA PHE A 101 10.98 2.22 -12.99
C PHE A 101 9.91 1.33 -12.37
N ALA A 102 8.81 1.92 -11.94
CA ALA A 102 7.67 1.17 -11.43
C ALA A 102 6.34 1.82 -11.82
N HIS A 103 5.28 1.02 -11.71
CA HIS A 103 3.91 1.48 -11.92
C HIS A 103 3.56 2.65 -10.99
N ASP A 104 3.98 2.56 -9.76
CA ASP A 104 3.78 3.54 -8.68
C ASP A 104 5.02 3.68 -7.78
N MET A 105 4.92 4.47 -6.74
CA MET A 105 6.00 4.67 -5.76
C MET A 105 6.07 3.46 -4.82
N VAL A 106 6.92 2.49 -5.15
CA VAL A 106 7.06 1.23 -4.40
C VAL A 106 7.60 1.48 -3.00
N TYR A 107 6.90 0.94 -1.99
CA TYR A 107 7.44 0.80 -0.64
C TYR A 107 8.17 -0.54 -0.54
N SER A 108 9.48 -0.48 -0.55
CA SER A 108 10.38 -1.65 -0.57
C SER A 108 10.77 -2.11 0.84
N ILE A 109 11.40 -3.28 0.93
CA ILE A 109 12.03 -3.71 2.19
C ILE A 109 13.13 -2.73 2.64
N LYS A 110 13.76 -2.03 1.71
CA LYS A 110 14.73 -1.00 2.02
C LYS A 110 14.10 0.18 2.77
N ASN A 111 12.92 0.67 2.30
CA ASN A 111 12.14 1.69 3.03
C ASN A 111 11.80 1.23 4.44
N PHE A 112 11.34 -0.03 4.58
CA PHE A 112 11.03 -0.59 5.89
C PHE A 112 12.25 -0.64 6.83
N ASN A 113 13.39 -1.08 6.33
CA ASN A 113 14.63 -1.11 7.10
C ASN A 113 15.12 0.30 7.49
N THR A 114 14.92 1.28 6.60
CA THR A 114 15.19 2.70 6.89
C THR A 114 14.29 3.20 8.03
N LEU A 115 12.97 2.92 7.98
CA LEU A 115 12.07 3.23 9.09
C LEU A 115 12.52 2.63 10.41
N LEU A 116 12.86 1.33 10.43
CA LEU A 116 13.32 0.65 11.65
C LEU A 116 14.61 1.28 12.20
N SER A 117 15.56 1.58 11.31
CA SER A 117 16.84 2.21 11.69
C SER A 117 16.67 3.61 12.28
N GLU A 118 15.81 4.43 11.66
CA GLU A 118 15.56 5.80 12.10
C GLU A 118 14.76 5.90 13.40
N THR A 119 13.86 4.94 13.63
CA THR A 119 12.97 4.94 14.80
C THR A 119 13.49 4.10 15.97
N GLY A 120 14.46 3.22 15.71
CA GLY A 120 14.95 2.25 16.71
C GLY A 120 13.96 1.12 17.02
N ILE A 121 12.86 1.01 16.25
CA ILE A 121 11.88 -0.07 16.39
C ILE A 121 12.56 -1.41 16.07
N LYS A 122 12.30 -2.40 16.92
CA LYS A 122 12.73 -3.78 16.70
C LYS A 122 11.48 -4.63 16.47
N PRO A 123 11.29 -5.16 15.25
CA PRO A 123 10.14 -6.02 14.99
C PRO A 123 10.34 -7.40 15.65
N ASP A 124 9.24 -7.95 16.12
CA ASP A 124 9.11 -9.37 16.45
C ASP A 124 8.73 -10.15 15.17
N VAL A 125 8.62 -11.47 15.29
CA VAL A 125 8.15 -12.36 14.22
C VAL A 125 6.70 -12.73 14.46
N LEU A 126 5.81 -12.37 13.54
CA LEU A 126 4.40 -12.78 13.58
C LEU A 126 4.27 -14.29 13.33
N CYS A 127 4.86 -14.77 12.25
CA CYS A 127 4.89 -16.16 11.81
C CYS A 127 5.95 -16.35 10.73
N LEU A 128 6.15 -17.59 10.29
CA LEU A 128 6.85 -17.86 9.04
C LEU A 128 5.86 -17.89 7.88
N SER A 129 6.20 -17.22 6.78
CA SER A 129 5.45 -17.25 5.52
C SER A 129 5.50 -18.64 4.88
N ARG A 130 4.73 -18.85 3.79
CA ARG A 130 4.80 -20.09 3.02
C ARG A 130 6.18 -20.40 2.45
N GLN A 131 6.99 -19.37 2.17
CA GLN A 131 8.36 -19.52 1.68
C GLN A 131 9.40 -19.52 2.82
N GLY A 132 8.95 -19.62 4.08
CA GLY A 132 9.81 -19.72 5.26
C GLY A 132 10.46 -18.41 5.70
N ARG A 133 9.95 -17.25 5.26
CA ARG A 133 10.42 -15.94 5.68
C ARG A 133 9.74 -15.48 6.96
N GLU A 134 10.49 -14.81 7.82
CA GLU A 134 9.95 -14.17 9.03
C GLU A 134 9.10 -12.97 8.68
N VAL A 135 7.78 -13.06 8.94
CA VAL A 135 6.84 -11.96 8.73
C VAL A 135 6.93 -11.00 9.91
N PRO A 136 7.23 -9.71 9.68
CA PRO A 136 7.45 -8.76 10.77
C PRO A 136 6.16 -8.39 11.51
N LEU A 137 6.26 -8.33 12.85
CA LEU A 137 5.28 -7.79 13.78
C LEU A 137 5.88 -6.65 14.57
N ILE A 138 5.25 -5.49 14.58
CA ILE A 138 5.68 -4.34 15.37
C ILE A 138 4.69 -4.10 16.50
N ARG A 139 5.21 -3.83 17.71
CA ARG A 139 4.41 -3.39 18.86
C ARG A 139 5.00 -2.08 19.41
N ILE A 140 4.15 -1.07 19.62
CA ILE A 140 4.57 0.26 20.10
C ILE A 140 3.57 0.73 21.17
N GLY A 141 4.08 1.06 22.38
CA GLY A 141 3.25 1.40 23.53
C GLY A 141 2.97 0.18 24.41
N ASP A 142 2.22 0.39 25.49
CA ASP A 142 1.92 -0.62 26.51
C ASP A 142 0.48 -0.49 27.06
N GLY A 143 -0.35 0.33 26.38
CA GLY A 143 -1.72 0.58 26.81
C GLY A 143 -2.65 -0.62 26.66
N GLU A 144 -3.78 -0.60 27.39
CA GLU A 144 -4.76 -1.70 27.38
C GLU A 144 -5.57 -1.77 26.08
N ARG A 145 -5.78 -0.63 25.42
CA ARG A 145 -6.54 -0.52 24.16
C ARG A 145 -5.63 -0.79 22.97
N LYS A 146 -5.87 -1.84 22.22
CA LYS A 146 -5.04 -2.20 21.07
C LYS A 146 -5.59 -1.61 19.77
N ILE A 147 -4.74 -0.90 19.04
CA ILE A 147 -4.98 -0.42 17.69
C ILE A 147 -4.25 -1.36 16.73
N PHE A 148 -5.00 -2.11 15.92
CA PHE A 148 -4.43 -3.07 14.99
C PHE A 148 -4.31 -2.48 13.59
N LEU A 149 -3.10 -2.45 13.04
CA LEU A 149 -2.80 -1.84 11.75
C LEU A 149 -2.19 -2.88 10.81
N THR A 150 -2.72 -2.96 9.61
CA THR A 150 -2.21 -3.85 8.57
C THR A 150 -2.01 -3.11 7.26
N SER A 151 -1.09 -3.56 6.43
CA SER A 151 -1.00 -3.17 5.02
C SER A 151 -0.50 -4.33 4.17
N ARG A 152 -0.55 -4.18 2.85
CA ARG A 152 -0.05 -5.17 1.89
C ARG A 152 -0.71 -6.54 2.01
N HIS A 153 -2.01 -6.61 2.31
CA HIS A 153 -2.80 -7.81 2.03
C HIS A 153 -2.75 -8.16 0.54
N HIS A 154 -2.59 -7.15 -0.30
CA HIS A 154 -2.24 -7.28 -1.70
C HIS A 154 -0.82 -6.74 -1.90
N ALA A 155 0.07 -7.58 -2.39
CA ALA A 155 1.50 -7.30 -2.45
C ALA A 155 1.88 -6.02 -3.21
N CYS A 156 1.13 -5.65 -4.25
CA CYS A 156 1.43 -4.48 -5.08
C CYS A 156 0.99 -3.14 -4.48
N GLU A 157 0.18 -3.11 -3.42
CA GLU A 157 -0.46 -1.89 -2.90
C GLU A 157 0.48 -1.08 -1.98
N SER A 158 1.49 -0.43 -2.56
CA SER A 158 2.56 0.27 -1.83
C SER A 158 2.15 1.57 -1.17
N THR A 159 1.21 2.35 -1.76
CA THR A 159 0.87 3.69 -1.26
C THR A 159 0.29 3.64 0.15
N GLY A 160 -0.54 2.63 0.45
CA GLY A 160 -1.05 2.40 1.81
C GLY A 160 0.05 2.15 2.85
N THR A 161 1.18 1.54 2.47
CA THR A 161 2.29 1.30 3.40
C THR A 161 3.05 2.58 3.76
N TYR A 162 3.19 3.53 2.83
CA TYR A 162 3.70 4.88 3.15
C TYR A 162 2.79 5.62 4.13
N VAL A 163 1.47 5.46 3.98
CA VAL A 163 0.49 6.03 4.93
C VAL A 163 0.65 5.39 6.30
N LEU A 164 0.78 4.07 6.38
CA LEU A 164 1.08 3.36 7.63
C LEU A 164 2.39 3.85 8.27
N GLU A 165 3.45 4.05 7.50
CA GLU A 165 4.70 4.64 8.00
C GLU A 165 4.46 6.02 8.62
N GLY A 166 3.70 6.88 7.95
CA GLY A 166 3.35 8.20 8.47
C GLY A 166 2.59 8.13 9.78
N PHE A 167 1.67 7.17 9.93
CA PHE A 167 0.96 6.89 11.17
C PHE A 167 1.92 6.51 12.30
N ILE A 168 2.83 5.57 12.04
CA ILE A 168 3.85 5.12 13.01
C ILE A 168 4.70 6.30 13.48
N ARG A 169 5.21 7.10 12.56
CA ARG A 169 6.05 8.26 12.87
C ARG A 169 5.33 9.29 13.75
N GLU A 170 4.05 9.55 13.48
CA GLU A 170 3.25 10.46 14.29
C GLU A 170 2.97 9.90 15.68
N TYR A 171 2.63 8.61 15.77
CA TYR A 171 2.35 7.95 17.05
C TYR A 171 3.59 7.95 17.98
N LEU A 172 4.78 7.79 17.43
CA LEU A 172 6.03 7.87 18.22
C LEU A 172 6.27 9.26 18.82
N VAL A 173 5.78 10.32 18.18
CA VAL A 173 5.90 11.72 18.67
C VAL A 173 4.75 12.08 19.62
N SER A 174 3.54 11.58 19.33
CA SER A 174 2.30 11.96 20.02
C SER A 174 1.46 10.72 20.29
N GLN A 175 1.91 9.93 21.28
CA GLN A 175 1.20 8.70 21.66
C GLN A 175 -0.26 8.97 22.05
N ILE A 176 -1.13 8.07 21.62
CA ILE A 176 -2.54 8.06 22.03
C ILE A 176 -2.60 7.42 23.42
N GLU A 177 -3.21 8.10 24.37
CA GLU A 177 -3.25 7.69 25.79
C GLU A 177 -3.86 6.28 25.95
N ASN A 178 -3.23 5.46 26.81
CA ASN A 178 -3.61 4.10 27.13
C ASN A 178 -3.84 3.21 25.89
N THR A 179 -2.98 3.34 24.88
CA THR A 179 -3.02 2.50 23.67
C THR A 179 -1.70 1.80 23.40
N GLU A 180 -1.78 0.70 22.65
CA GLU A 180 -0.66 0.00 22.06
C GLU A 180 -0.98 -0.24 20.57
N LEU A 181 -0.03 0.04 19.69
CA LEU A 181 -0.11 -0.35 18.30
C LEU A 181 0.36 -1.78 18.13
N ILE A 182 -0.42 -2.58 17.40
CA ILE A 182 -0.05 -3.90 16.89
C ILE A 182 -0.07 -3.79 15.38
N ILE A 183 1.08 -3.96 14.72
CA ILE A 183 1.25 -3.63 13.30
C ILE A 183 1.82 -4.81 12.54
N VAL A 184 1.16 -5.21 11.46
CA VAL A 184 1.70 -6.12 10.45
C VAL A 184 1.89 -5.32 9.17
N PRO A 185 3.10 -4.80 8.90
CA PRO A 185 3.32 -3.80 7.84
C PRO A 185 3.26 -4.40 6.44
N MET A 186 3.43 -5.70 6.31
CA MET A 186 3.41 -6.42 5.02
C MET A 186 2.79 -7.81 5.24
N VAL A 187 1.47 -7.92 5.08
CA VAL A 187 0.76 -9.19 5.30
C VAL A 187 1.19 -10.21 4.25
N ASP A 188 1.07 -9.91 2.95
CA ASP A 188 1.59 -10.76 1.87
C ASP A 188 3.11 -10.54 1.69
N TYR A 189 3.89 -10.93 2.71
CA TYR A 189 5.34 -10.68 2.74
C TYR A 189 6.09 -11.36 1.59
N ASP A 190 5.72 -12.60 1.27
CA ASP A 190 6.29 -13.32 0.13
C ASP A 190 6.01 -12.61 -1.19
N GLY A 191 4.78 -12.14 -1.39
CA GLY A 191 4.41 -11.42 -2.58
C GLY A 191 5.15 -10.08 -2.73
N VAL A 192 5.37 -9.36 -1.63
CA VAL A 192 6.17 -8.12 -1.63
C VAL A 192 7.60 -8.40 -2.10
N ILE A 193 8.26 -9.41 -1.55
CA ILE A 193 9.63 -9.80 -1.93
C ILE A 193 9.70 -10.27 -3.38
N CYS A 194 8.71 -11.05 -3.82
CA CYS A 194 8.66 -11.59 -5.19
C CYS A 194 8.22 -10.56 -6.24
N GLY A 195 7.66 -9.42 -5.85
CA GLY A 195 7.06 -8.47 -6.77
C GLY A 195 5.75 -8.95 -7.38
N ASP A 196 4.97 -9.72 -6.62
CA ASP A 196 3.69 -10.25 -7.05
C ASP A 196 2.58 -9.17 -7.06
N GLN A 197 1.49 -9.46 -7.75
CA GLN A 197 0.29 -8.62 -7.72
C GLN A 197 -0.41 -8.72 -6.36
N GLY A 198 -0.45 -9.92 -5.76
CA GLY A 198 -1.08 -10.19 -4.48
C GLY A 198 -2.60 -10.19 -4.48
N LYS A 199 -3.24 -10.09 -5.64
CA LYS A 199 -4.67 -9.89 -5.83
C LYS A 199 -5.29 -11.02 -6.63
N ASN A 200 -6.53 -11.42 -6.28
CA ASN A 200 -7.29 -12.44 -7.01
C ASN A 200 -6.52 -13.75 -7.23
N ARG A 201 -5.79 -14.20 -6.23
CA ARG A 201 -5.09 -15.49 -6.23
C ARG A 201 -6.06 -16.69 -6.18
N ALA A 202 -5.63 -17.85 -6.61
CA ALA A 202 -6.36 -19.10 -6.43
C ALA A 202 -5.94 -19.80 -5.12
N PRO A 203 -6.88 -20.28 -4.28
CA PRO A 203 -8.34 -20.15 -4.40
C PRO A 203 -8.85 -18.75 -4.04
N TYR A 204 -8.10 -17.95 -3.31
CA TYR A 204 -8.35 -16.56 -2.93
C TYR A 204 -7.06 -15.89 -2.40
N ASP A 205 -7.05 -14.57 -2.35
CA ASP A 205 -5.94 -13.77 -1.80
C ASP A 205 -6.04 -13.60 -0.28
N HIS A 206 -5.01 -13.02 0.35
CA HIS A 206 -4.92 -12.82 1.79
C HIS A 206 -6.11 -12.04 2.37
N ASN A 207 -6.65 -11.05 1.65
CA ASN A 207 -7.81 -10.28 2.12
C ASN A 207 -9.16 -10.96 1.83
N ARG A 208 -9.15 -12.25 1.49
CA ARG A 208 -10.31 -13.14 1.37
C ARG A 208 -10.17 -14.38 2.26
N ASP A 209 -9.14 -14.38 3.12
CA ASP A 209 -8.74 -15.53 3.94
C ASP A 209 -9.14 -15.41 5.41
N TYR A 210 -9.90 -14.38 5.79
CA TYR A 210 -10.40 -14.19 7.17
C TYR A 210 -11.61 -15.08 7.43
N THR A 211 -11.38 -16.40 7.39
CA THR A 211 -12.37 -17.48 7.51
C THR A 211 -12.09 -18.32 8.75
N ASP A 212 -12.96 -19.31 9.02
CA ASP A 212 -12.76 -20.28 10.12
C ASP A 212 -11.56 -21.21 9.85
N SER A 213 -11.12 -21.32 8.61
CA SER A 213 -10.00 -22.18 8.19
C SER A 213 -9.08 -21.45 7.22
N PRO A 214 -8.33 -20.46 7.71
CA PRO A 214 -7.42 -19.68 6.86
C PRO A 214 -6.32 -20.55 6.28
N ILE A 215 -5.98 -20.29 5.02
CA ILE A 215 -4.94 -21.05 4.31
C ILE A 215 -3.56 -20.37 4.35
N TYR A 216 -3.51 -19.04 4.63
CA TYR A 216 -2.25 -18.32 4.77
C TYR A 216 -1.79 -18.27 6.23
N PRO A 217 -0.52 -18.59 6.51
CA PRO A 217 0.03 -18.50 7.87
C PRO A 217 -0.14 -17.11 8.49
N GLU A 218 0.03 -16.07 7.69
CA GLU A 218 -0.08 -14.66 8.08
C GLU A 218 -1.50 -14.33 8.58
N THR A 219 -2.50 -14.69 7.81
CA THR A 219 -3.92 -14.47 8.16
C THR A 219 -4.29 -15.27 9.41
N SER A 220 -3.86 -16.54 9.48
CA SER A 220 -4.07 -17.39 10.65
C SER A 220 -3.46 -16.80 11.92
N ALA A 221 -2.24 -16.27 11.81
CA ALA A 221 -1.54 -15.64 12.94
C ALA A 221 -2.21 -14.32 13.36
N ILE A 222 -2.62 -13.47 12.41
CA ILE A 222 -3.36 -12.23 12.69
C ILE A 222 -4.67 -12.54 13.42
N ILE A 223 -5.48 -13.48 12.92
CA ILE A 223 -6.74 -13.89 13.56
C ILE A 223 -6.49 -14.38 15.00
N SER A 224 -5.47 -15.23 15.18
CA SER A 224 -5.12 -15.80 16.47
C SER A 224 -4.64 -14.75 17.47
N LEU A 225 -3.84 -13.78 17.00
CA LEU A 225 -3.35 -12.67 17.81
C LEU A 225 -4.51 -11.74 18.19
N ALA A 226 -5.30 -11.28 17.23
CA ALA A 226 -6.39 -10.35 17.45
C ALA A 226 -7.48 -10.87 18.40
N LYS A 227 -7.75 -12.18 18.38
CA LYS A 227 -8.69 -12.81 19.32
C LYS A 227 -8.21 -12.84 20.79
N LYS A 228 -6.92 -12.68 21.03
CA LYS A 228 -6.31 -12.65 22.37
C LYS A 228 -6.15 -11.23 22.92
N GLU A 229 -6.21 -10.25 22.05
CA GLU A 229 -5.94 -8.85 22.37
C GLU A 229 -7.25 -8.04 22.49
N ASN A 230 -7.23 -6.98 23.31
CA ASN A 230 -8.36 -6.04 23.41
C ASN A 230 -8.30 -5.04 22.24
N VAL A 231 -8.55 -5.53 21.02
CA VAL A 231 -8.55 -4.68 19.82
C VAL A 231 -9.76 -3.76 19.82
N VAL A 232 -9.54 -2.46 19.95
CA VAL A 232 -10.60 -1.45 19.97
C VAL A 232 -10.76 -0.70 18.66
N PHE A 233 -9.72 -0.74 17.81
CA PHE A 233 -9.71 -0.05 16.51
C PHE A 233 -8.80 -0.80 15.53
N ALA A 234 -9.19 -0.88 14.26
CA ALA A 234 -8.36 -1.49 13.24
C ALA A 234 -8.40 -0.71 11.93
N ILE A 235 -7.24 -0.56 11.28
CA ILE A 235 -7.12 0.00 9.93
C ILE A 235 -6.33 -0.96 9.06
N ASP A 236 -6.87 -1.26 7.90
CA ASP A 236 -6.17 -1.95 6.83
C ASP A 236 -5.84 -0.96 5.70
N PHE A 237 -4.56 -0.67 5.51
CA PHE A 237 -4.10 0.31 4.54
C PHE A 237 -3.96 -0.34 3.17
N HIS A 238 -4.72 0.14 2.21
CA HIS A 238 -4.84 -0.36 0.86
C HIS A 238 -4.58 0.70 -0.20
N SER A 239 -4.53 0.25 -1.44
CA SER A 239 -4.63 1.09 -2.62
C SER A 239 -5.68 0.52 -3.55
N PRO A 240 -6.54 1.36 -4.17
CA PRO A 240 -7.65 0.87 -4.99
C PRO A 240 -7.16 0.31 -6.34
N TYR A 241 -8.09 -0.04 -7.24
CA TYR A 241 -7.73 -0.43 -8.59
C TYR A 241 -7.06 0.74 -9.34
N HIS A 242 -6.07 0.44 -10.13
CA HIS A 242 -5.20 1.23 -11.00
C HIS A 242 -5.44 2.76 -11.03
N LEU A 243 -6.53 3.24 -11.67
CA LEU A 243 -6.87 4.66 -11.81
C LEU A 243 -8.32 4.84 -12.28
N LYS A 244 -8.83 6.09 -12.21
CA LYS A 244 -10.15 6.56 -12.62
C LYS A 244 -11.21 6.65 -11.53
N GLY A 245 -11.88 7.80 -11.51
CA GLY A 245 -13.01 8.04 -10.62
C GLY A 245 -12.61 8.04 -9.15
N ILE A 246 -13.26 7.22 -8.36
CA ILE A 246 -12.96 7.10 -6.94
C ILE A 246 -11.54 6.57 -6.69
N ASN A 247 -10.96 5.81 -7.61
CA ASN A 247 -9.62 5.25 -7.46
C ASN A 247 -8.51 6.32 -7.49
N ASP A 248 -8.80 7.54 -7.93
CA ASP A 248 -7.86 8.66 -7.91
C ASP A 248 -7.91 9.46 -6.59
N LYS A 249 -8.68 8.98 -5.61
CA LYS A 249 -8.95 9.64 -4.33
C LYS A 249 -8.48 8.80 -3.14
N VAL A 250 -8.51 9.42 -1.97
CA VAL A 250 -8.44 8.75 -0.67
C VAL A 250 -9.86 8.55 -0.17
N PHE A 251 -10.21 7.35 0.26
CA PHE A 251 -11.54 7.05 0.81
C PHE A 251 -11.51 5.90 1.81
N VAL A 252 -12.45 5.92 2.73
CA VAL A 252 -12.68 4.82 3.69
C VAL A 252 -13.70 3.85 3.11
N VAL A 253 -13.42 2.56 3.19
CA VAL A 253 -14.37 1.49 2.90
C VAL A 253 -15.08 1.14 4.19
N ARG A 254 -16.32 1.59 4.34
CA ARG A 254 -17.13 1.43 5.54
C ARG A 254 -17.79 0.07 5.59
N LYS A 255 -17.83 -0.52 6.77
CA LYS A 255 -18.55 -1.77 7.03
C LYS A 255 -19.72 -1.52 7.97
N TYR A 256 -20.85 -2.15 7.69
CA TYR A 256 -22.08 -2.16 8.52
C TYR A 256 -22.70 -0.79 8.81
N ASP A 257 -23.89 -0.54 8.29
CA ASP A 257 -24.68 0.70 8.51
C ASP A 257 -24.93 1.00 9.99
N SER A 258 -24.97 0.01 10.86
CA SER A 258 -25.13 0.18 12.30
C SER A 258 -23.99 1.00 12.94
N LYS A 259 -22.84 1.09 12.31
CA LYS A 259 -21.69 1.89 12.76
C LYS A 259 -21.57 3.25 12.07
N ARG A 260 -22.56 3.66 11.28
CA ARG A 260 -22.54 4.88 10.45
C ARG A 260 -22.12 6.13 11.24
N ALA A 261 -22.72 6.38 12.40
CA ALA A 261 -22.41 7.56 13.22
C ALA A 261 -20.94 7.57 13.70
N LEU A 262 -20.35 6.40 13.96
CA LEU A 262 -18.93 6.30 14.34
C LEU A 262 -18.02 6.63 13.14
N PHE A 263 -18.37 6.14 11.95
CA PHE A 263 -17.67 6.49 10.71
C PHE A 263 -17.76 7.97 10.38
N ASP A 264 -18.97 8.56 10.46
CA ASP A 264 -19.18 9.98 10.17
C ASP A 264 -18.35 10.86 11.12
N ARG A 265 -18.28 10.49 12.41
CA ARG A 265 -17.47 11.19 13.40
C ARG A 265 -15.97 11.10 13.10
N PHE A 266 -15.46 9.89 12.87
CA PHE A 266 -14.05 9.69 12.54
C PHE A 266 -13.70 10.36 11.20
N GLY A 267 -14.53 10.19 10.16
CA GLY A 267 -14.31 10.77 8.84
C GLY A 267 -14.29 12.30 8.86
N ALA A 268 -15.15 12.95 9.64
CA ALA A 268 -15.11 14.40 9.80
C ALA A 268 -13.80 14.91 10.46
N LEU A 269 -13.25 14.14 11.40
CA LEU A 269 -11.93 14.43 11.97
C LEU A 269 -10.82 14.21 10.95
N LEU A 270 -10.86 13.11 10.20
CA LEU A 270 -9.89 12.80 9.17
C LEU A 270 -9.87 13.88 8.08
N GLU A 271 -11.05 14.29 7.57
CA GLU A 271 -11.18 15.36 6.58
C GLU A 271 -10.52 16.65 7.04
N ARG A 272 -10.76 17.06 8.30
CA ARG A 272 -10.15 18.25 8.89
C ARG A 272 -8.61 18.11 8.96
N TYR A 273 -8.09 17.01 9.51
CA TYR A 273 -6.64 16.84 9.66
C TYR A 273 -5.92 16.66 8.30
N CYS A 274 -6.56 16.06 7.31
CA CYS A 274 -6.02 16.01 5.95
C CYS A 274 -6.01 17.40 5.29
N ALA A 275 -7.04 18.22 5.50
CA ALA A 275 -7.09 19.59 4.99
C ALA A 275 -6.00 20.50 5.58
N ASP A 276 -5.68 20.31 6.87
CA ASP A 276 -4.67 21.08 7.60
C ASP A 276 -3.23 20.58 7.35
N SER A 277 -3.07 19.49 6.59
CA SER A 277 -1.77 18.86 6.30
C SER A 277 -1.33 19.09 4.86
N ASP A 278 -0.01 18.94 4.58
CA ASP A 278 0.52 18.80 3.21
C ASP A 278 0.46 17.31 2.77
N GLY A 279 -0.59 16.59 3.16
CA GLY A 279 -0.86 15.21 2.79
C GLY A 279 -1.78 15.08 1.59
N MET A 280 -2.21 13.84 1.34
CA MET A 280 -3.31 13.59 0.41
C MET A 280 -4.62 14.12 1.00
N ARG A 281 -5.46 14.68 0.14
CA ARG A 281 -6.78 15.16 0.56
C ARG A 281 -7.75 13.99 0.69
N TYR A 282 -8.49 13.99 1.78
CA TYR A 282 -9.60 13.08 2.03
C TYR A 282 -10.90 13.90 2.14
N PHE A 283 -11.98 13.38 1.59
CA PHE A 283 -13.32 13.95 1.71
C PHE A 283 -14.30 12.86 2.18
N LEU A 284 -15.01 13.14 3.26
CA LEU A 284 -15.99 12.24 3.86
C LEU A 284 -17.06 11.73 2.88
N CYS A 285 -17.43 12.57 1.91
CA CYS A 285 -18.42 12.22 0.88
C CYS A 285 -17.91 11.22 -0.17
N ASP A 286 -16.60 10.96 -0.22
CA ASP A 286 -16.00 9.98 -1.13
C ASP A 286 -15.97 8.57 -0.54
N ASP A 287 -16.33 8.39 0.72
CA ASP A 287 -16.34 7.07 1.36
C ASP A 287 -17.24 6.06 0.65
N MET A 288 -16.74 4.85 0.52
CA MET A 288 -17.51 3.73 -0.02
C MET A 288 -18.42 3.14 1.06
N MET A 289 -19.71 3.28 0.85
CA MET A 289 -20.73 2.84 1.79
C MET A 289 -20.87 1.30 1.80
N PRO A 290 -21.40 0.72 2.90
CA PRO A 290 -21.70 -0.72 2.95
C PRO A 290 -22.59 -1.15 1.78
N ASN A 291 -22.29 -2.32 1.22
CA ASN A 291 -23.04 -2.94 0.11
C ASN A 291 -23.15 -2.06 -1.16
N THR A 292 -22.18 -1.16 -1.37
CA THR A 292 -22.05 -0.39 -2.61
C THR A 292 -20.78 -0.74 -3.38
N GLY A 293 -20.80 -0.62 -4.70
CA GLY A 293 -19.66 -0.96 -5.55
C GLY A 293 -19.19 -2.40 -5.33
N TRP A 294 -17.92 -2.56 -4.96
CA TRP A 294 -17.32 -3.86 -4.64
C TRP A 294 -17.30 -4.19 -3.12
N ASN A 295 -17.84 -3.30 -2.27
CA ASN A 295 -17.86 -3.44 -0.83
C ASN A 295 -19.08 -4.23 -0.36
N ALA A 296 -18.99 -5.55 -0.32
CA ALA A 296 -20.03 -6.40 0.26
C ALA A 296 -19.69 -6.75 1.73
N ASP A 297 -20.66 -6.61 2.64
CA ASP A 297 -20.47 -6.89 4.08
C ASP A 297 -20.11 -8.36 4.36
N GLU A 298 -20.65 -9.27 3.55
CA GLU A 298 -20.44 -10.73 3.68
C GLU A 298 -19.03 -11.19 3.25
N THR A 299 -18.24 -10.33 2.59
CA THR A 299 -16.92 -10.70 2.12
C THR A 299 -15.95 -10.87 3.32
N PRO A 300 -15.26 -12.04 3.45
CA PRO A 300 -14.40 -12.34 4.58
C PRO A 300 -13.05 -11.58 4.48
N THR A 301 -13.10 -10.26 4.72
CA THR A 301 -11.94 -9.39 4.71
C THR A 301 -11.38 -9.16 6.11
N SER A 302 -10.15 -8.64 6.21
CA SER A 302 -9.56 -8.11 7.43
C SER A 302 -10.54 -7.23 8.20
N CYS A 303 -11.13 -6.24 7.52
CA CYS A 303 -12.07 -5.29 8.14
C CYS A 303 -13.36 -5.96 8.63
N SER A 304 -13.90 -6.93 7.90
CA SER A 304 -15.08 -7.69 8.35
C SER A 304 -14.77 -8.49 9.61
N PHE A 305 -13.61 -9.14 9.66
CA PHE A 305 -13.14 -9.87 10.82
C PHE A 305 -12.98 -8.96 12.05
N PHE A 306 -12.20 -7.88 11.93
CA PHE A 306 -12.00 -6.96 13.05
C PHE A 306 -13.32 -6.30 13.50
N SER A 307 -14.21 -5.96 12.57
CA SER A 307 -15.55 -5.42 12.90
C SER A 307 -16.43 -6.39 13.66
N SER A 308 -16.18 -7.70 13.57
CA SER A 308 -16.92 -8.75 14.30
C SER A 308 -16.45 -8.93 15.74
N LEU A 309 -15.29 -8.41 16.11
CA LEU A 309 -14.79 -8.47 17.48
C LEU A 309 -15.63 -7.56 18.39
N SER A 310 -16.12 -8.08 19.51
CA SER A 310 -16.98 -7.32 20.43
C SER A 310 -16.31 -6.09 21.04
N SER A 311 -14.98 -6.10 21.18
CA SER A 311 -14.17 -4.99 21.65
C SER A 311 -13.93 -3.90 20.58
N CYS A 312 -14.09 -4.21 19.29
CA CYS A 312 -13.72 -3.31 18.21
C CYS A 312 -14.83 -2.28 17.93
N HIS A 313 -14.54 -1.02 18.26
CA HIS A 313 -15.44 0.09 17.98
C HIS A 313 -15.58 0.34 16.48
N LEU A 314 -14.42 0.39 15.78
CA LEU A 314 -14.37 0.71 14.36
C LEU A 314 -13.24 -0.05 13.66
N ALA A 315 -13.53 -0.65 12.51
CA ALA A 315 -12.55 -1.23 11.61
C ALA A 315 -12.91 -0.92 10.16
N PHE A 316 -11.90 -0.54 9.35
CA PHE A 316 -12.09 -0.19 7.95
C PHE A 316 -10.82 -0.36 7.12
N SER A 317 -10.99 -0.42 5.79
CA SER A 317 -9.89 -0.21 4.85
C SER A 317 -9.80 1.27 4.53
N LEU A 318 -8.58 1.81 4.55
CA LEU A 318 -8.26 3.12 4.02
C LEU A 318 -7.60 2.91 2.64
N GLU A 319 -8.29 3.35 1.62
CA GLU A 319 -7.82 3.25 0.23
C GLU A 319 -7.12 4.55 -0.17
N THR A 320 -5.84 4.46 -0.54
CA THR A 320 -5.04 5.61 -0.98
C THR A 320 -4.64 5.45 -2.43
N ALA A 321 -4.97 6.43 -3.27
CA ALA A 321 -4.72 6.41 -4.71
C ALA A 321 -3.26 6.12 -5.08
N TYR A 322 -3.04 5.47 -6.23
CA TYR A 322 -1.70 5.29 -6.81
C TYR A 322 -1.13 6.59 -7.40
N PHE A 323 -1.98 7.39 -8.04
CA PHE A 323 -1.54 8.60 -8.78
C PHE A 323 -2.11 9.88 -8.20
N GLY A 324 -3.38 9.87 -7.79
CA GLY A 324 -4.14 11.05 -7.43
C GLY A 324 -4.55 11.86 -8.67
N THR A 325 -4.84 13.14 -8.45
CA THR A 325 -5.18 14.12 -9.50
C THR A 325 -4.10 15.19 -9.63
N GLU A 326 -4.15 16.06 -10.64
CA GLU A 326 -3.18 17.16 -10.78
C GLU A 326 -3.07 18.03 -9.51
N ASP A 327 -4.20 18.33 -8.88
CA ASP A 327 -4.23 19.16 -7.64
C ASP A 327 -3.91 18.36 -6.39
N ASN A 328 -3.95 17.03 -6.46
CA ASN A 328 -3.74 16.12 -5.34
C ASN A 328 -2.85 14.95 -5.75
N LYS A 329 -1.72 15.26 -6.42
CA LYS A 329 -0.77 14.28 -6.95
C LYS A 329 -0.09 13.51 -5.83
N VAL A 330 -0.01 12.20 -5.96
CA VAL A 330 0.71 11.33 -5.02
C VAL A 330 2.21 11.63 -5.03
N SER A 331 2.78 11.69 -3.84
CA SER A 331 4.22 11.65 -3.59
C SER A 331 4.47 10.97 -2.25
N THR A 332 5.64 10.36 -2.06
CA THR A 332 6.00 9.68 -0.79
C THR A 332 5.83 10.59 0.42
N ARG A 333 6.24 11.87 0.31
CA ARG A 333 6.04 12.87 1.36
C ARG A 333 4.56 13.08 1.69
N ARG A 334 3.69 13.20 0.68
CA ARG A 334 2.26 13.43 0.90
C ARG A 334 1.56 12.23 1.50
N LEU A 335 1.96 11.01 1.10
CA LEU A 335 1.47 9.76 1.70
C LEU A 335 1.84 9.65 3.18
N ILE A 336 3.10 9.96 3.53
CA ILE A 336 3.55 10.00 4.93
C ILE A 336 2.76 11.05 5.73
N ASN A 337 2.52 12.24 5.17
CA ASN A 337 1.74 13.28 5.84
C ASN A 337 0.26 12.92 5.97
N GLU A 338 -0.32 12.19 5.02
CA GLU A 338 -1.66 11.57 5.17
C GLU A 338 -1.70 10.65 6.38
N GLY A 339 -0.73 9.76 6.52
CA GLY A 339 -0.64 8.85 7.66
C GLY A 339 -0.55 9.58 9.01
N ARG A 340 0.20 10.67 9.06
CA ARG A 340 0.23 11.54 10.25
C ARG A 340 -1.15 12.14 10.54
N ALA A 341 -1.87 12.58 9.52
CA ALA A 341 -3.24 13.10 9.67
C ALA A 341 -4.20 12.03 10.20
N VAL A 342 -4.09 10.79 9.70
CA VAL A 342 -4.87 9.63 10.20
C VAL A 342 -4.62 9.39 11.69
N CYS A 343 -3.35 9.41 12.13
CA CYS A 343 -2.99 9.22 13.54
C CYS A 343 -3.56 10.34 14.43
N ARG A 344 -3.46 11.60 14.00
CA ARG A 344 -4.02 12.75 14.72
C ARG A 344 -5.54 12.70 14.82
N ALA A 345 -6.22 12.34 13.70
CA ALA A 345 -7.66 12.14 13.67
C ALA A 345 -8.09 11.06 14.67
N LEU A 346 -7.34 9.94 14.71
CA LEU A 346 -7.59 8.87 15.66
C LEU A 346 -7.36 9.30 17.11
N SER A 347 -6.28 10.04 17.38
CA SER A 347 -6.00 10.58 18.72
C SER A 347 -7.16 11.44 19.25
N GLU A 348 -7.71 12.31 18.39
CA GLU A 348 -8.85 13.13 18.78
C GLU A 348 -10.15 12.33 18.90
N TYR A 349 -10.36 11.37 18.02
CA TYR A 349 -11.49 10.44 18.11
C TYR A 349 -11.51 9.72 19.47
N PHE A 350 -10.37 9.22 19.94
CA PHE A 350 -10.26 8.54 21.25
C PHE A 350 -10.53 9.44 22.46
N LYS A 351 -10.19 10.74 22.39
CA LYS A 351 -10.53 11.71 23.45
C LYS A 351 -12.03 11.94 23.60
N SER A 352 -12.78 11.54 22.60
CA SER A 352 -14.22 11.79 22.52
C SER A 352 -15.06 10.53 22.77
N LEU A 353 -14.41 9.37 23.08
CA LEU A 353 -15.04 8.14 23.56
C LEU A 353 -15.09 8.11 25.09
#